data_8de8debd69ff8c6363bcc504b94f66c0
#
_entry.id   8de8debd69ff8c6363bcc504b94f66c0
#
_cell.length_a   1.000
_cell.length_b   1.000
_cell.length_c   1.000
_cell.angle_alpha   90.00
_cell.angle_beta   90.00
_cell.angle_gamma   90.00
#
_symmetry.space_group_name_H-M   'P 1'
#
loop_
_entity.id
_entity.type
_entity.pdbx_description
1 polymer ?
#
loop_
_entity_poly.entity_id
_entity_poly.type
_entity_poly.pdbx_seq_one_letter_code
_entity_poly.pdbx_strand_id
1 'polypeptide(L)'
;MKKVFVSMALAVLALGSQAQVLKNDLLKGYKVGDTLEKTVYDDKRAPINVDTWCGAFTTTSVEGVVSPTVGKALTYDGYSEAGSSINFGFPQGVKGSRVSVYSLVESGKVYSKGTYYIACLANFSKVGTNLADFLAASASYVGGGNRGQVYVRREGNDKIKFAVGLLKERAEAPMAYDYNKTHLLVLKVDYTKNEVSLFVDPELGQSEPKADIVVTGEKGALKAGLKSVALRNRNGFKGNIGNFRFAKDWASAIGK
;
A
#
# COMPACT_ATOMS: atom_id res chain seq x y z
N MET A 1 -46.29 -53.41 7.64
CA MET A 1 -45.92 -52.05 8.02
C MET A 1 -44.48 -51.81 7.52
N LYS A 2 -44.34 -51.08 6.43
CA LYS A 2 -43.00 -50.74 5.82
C LYS A 2 -42.58 -49.38 6.40
N LYS A 3 -41.47 -49.35 7.13
CA LYS A 3 -40.86 -48.10 7.63
C LYS A 3 -40.07 -47.50 6.50
N VAL A 4 -40.48 -46.33 6.04
CA VAL A 4 -39.73 -45.48 5.09
C VAL A 4 -38.77 -44.60 5.91
N PHE A 5 -37.48 -44.82 5.75
CA PHE A 5 -36.45 -43.89 6.27
C PHE A 5 -36.26 -42.78 5.26
N VAL A 6 -36.65 -41.56 5.60
CA VAL A 6 -36.32 -40.35 4.85
C VAL A 6 -34.96 -39.89 5.32
N SER A 7 -33.95 -40.10 4.49
CA SER A 7 -32.61 -39.53 4.72
C SER A 7 -32.63 -38.06 4.29
N MET A 8 -32.61 -37.17 5.25
CA MET A 8 -32.43 -35.74 5.00
C MET A 8 -30.94 -35.45 4.75
N ALA A 9 -30.56 -35.29 3.50
CA ALA A 9 -29.23 -34.85 3.13
C ALA A 9 -29.12 -33.37 3.45
N LEU A 10 -28.35 -33.02 4.50
CA LEU A 10 -27.94 -31.65 4.80
C LEU A 10 -26.93 -31.22 3.72
N ALA A 11 -27.39 -30.45 2.74
CA ALA A 11 -26.48 -29.73 1.84
C ALA A 11 -25.87 -28.57 2.63
N VAL A 12 -24.66 -28.75 3.11
CA VAL A 12 -23.82 -27.66 3.59
C VAL A 12 -23.44 -26.81 2.39
N LEU A 13 -24.18 -25.75 2.15
CA LEU A 13 -23.75 -24.66 1.27
C LEU A 13 -22.51 -24.03 1.90
N ALA A 14 -21.34 -24.46 1.48
CA ALA A 14 -20.13 -23.70 1.65
C ALA A 14 -20.32 -22.36 0.89
N LEU A 15 -20.74 -21.32 1.62
CA LEU A 15 -20.65 -19.96 1.14
C LEU A 15 -19.15 -19.66 1.01
N GLY A 16 -18.58 -20.00 -0.14
CA GLY A 16 -17.27 -19.55 -0.51
C GLY A 16 -17.28 -18.03 -0.41
N SER A 17 -16.48 -17.48 0.51
CA SER A 17 -16.25 -16.05 0.54
C SER A 17 -15.73 -15.66 -0.85
N GLN A 18 -16.57 -14.98 -1.62
CA GLN A 18 -16.11 -14.47 -2.90
C GLN A 18 -14.92 -13.54 -2.63
N ALA A 19 -13.81 -13.85 -3.28
CA ALA A 19 -12.62 -13.01 -3.28
C ALA A 19 -13.02 -11.54 -3.48
N GLN A 20 -12.72 -10.67 -2.51
CA GLN A 20 -13.14 -9.27 -2.54
C GLN A 20 -11.96 -8.36 -2.80
N VAL A 21 -11.39 -8.48 -4.01
CA VAL A 21 -10.51 -7.43 -4.53
C VAL A 21 -11.37 -6.19 -4.75
N LEU A 22 -11.03 -5.10 -4.05
CA LEU A 22 -11.71 -3.81 -4.16
C LEU A 22 -11.13 -2.96 -5.29
N LYS A 23 -9.81 -3.03 -5.44
CA LYS A 23 -9.07 -2.31 -6.47
C LYS A 23 -7.75 -3.02 -6.73
N ASN A 24 -7.39 -3.13 -7.98
CA ASN A 24 -6.05 -3.53 -8.42
C ASN A 24 -5.58 -2.56 -9.51
N ASP A 25 -4.32 -2.68 -9.91
CA ASP A 25 -3.70 -1.87 -10.95
C ASP A 25 -4.02 -0.37 -10.83
N LEU A 26 -3.46 0.25 -9.77
CA LEU A 26 -3.60 1.71 -9.54
C LEU A 26 -2.99 2.57 -10.67
N LEU A 27 -2.35 1.95 -11.66
CA LEU A 27 -1.71 2.61 -12.80
C LEU A 27 -2.45 2.35 -14.12
N LYS A 28 -3.70 1.89 -14.06
CA LYS A 28 -4.51 1.65 -15.25
C LYS A 28 -4.58 2.90 -16.13
N GLY A 29 -4.26 2.73 -17.41
CA GLY A 29 -4.25 3.82 -18.38
C GLY A 29 -2.97 4.68 -18.41
N TYR A 30 -1.99 4.38 -17.55
CA TYR A 30 -0.66 4.97 -17.61
C TYR A 30 0.30 4.09 -18.42
N LYS A 31 1.28 4.74 -19.05
CA LYS A 31 2.36 4.07 -19.80
C LYS A 31 3.69 4.30 -19.09
N VAL A 32 4.62 3.37 -19.28
CA VAL A 32 6.01 3.54 -18.80
C VAL A 32 6.59 4.86 -19.33
N GLY A 33 7.12 5.67 -18.42
CA GLY A 33 7.63 7.01 -18.68
C GLY A 33 6.64 8.14 -18.42
N ASP A 34 5.34 7.85 -18.29
CA ASP A 34 4.35 8.88 -17.93
C ASP A 34 4.66 9.45 -16.54
N THR A 35 4.44 10.76 -16.39
CA THR A 35 4.42 11.41 -15.08
C THR A 35 3.11 11.02 -14.37
N LEU A 36 3.19 10.66 -13.10
CA LEU A 36 2.03 10.15 -12.36
C LEU A 36 0.96 11.21 -12.20
N GLU A 37 1.34 12.40 -11.83
CA GLU A 37 0.44 13.52 -11.73
C GLU A 37 0.17 14.11 -13.11
N LYS A 38 -1.05 13.93 -13.58
CA LYS A 38 -1.54 14.52 -14.84
C LYS A 38 -2.40 15.76 -14.62
N THR A 39 -2.70 16.06 -13.36
CA THR A 39 -3.57 17.21 -13.02
C THR A 39 -2.74 18.37 -12.54
N VAL A 40 -3.00 19.52 -13.14
CA VAL A 40 -2.57 20.81 -12.59
C VAL A 40 -3.26 21.00 -11.25
N TYR A 41 -2.54 21.53 -10.27
CA TYR A 41 -3.10 21.88 -8.98
C TYR A 41 -4.43 22.63 -9.12
N ASP A 42 -5.51 22.01 -8.64
CA ASP A 42 -6.63 22.77 -8.15
C ASP A 42 -6.45 22.98 -6.63
N ASP A 43 -7.17 23.92 -6.06
CA ASP A 43 -7.11 24.22 -4.61
C ASP A 43 -7.53 23.02 -3.75
N LYS A 44 -8.18 22.03 -4.33
CA LYS A 44 -8.67 20.82 -3.66
C LYS A 44 -7.67 19.66 -3.68
N ARG A 45 -6.75 19.64 -4.66
CA ARG A 45 -5.69 18.61 -4.80
C ARG A 45 -6.23 17.17 -4.67
N ALA A 46 -7.44 16.94 -5.14
CA ALA A 46 -8.08 15.62 -5.09
C ALA A 46 -7.89 14.88 -6.41
N PRO A 47 -7.79 13.54 -6.40
CA PRO A 47 -7.86 12.77 -7.64
C PRO A 47 -9.17 13.03 -8.36
N ILE A 48 -9.09 13.23 -9.70
CA ILE A 48 -10.27 13.51 -10.52
C ILE A 48 -11.17 12.28 -10.58
N ASN A 49 -10.59 11.11 -10.68
CA ASN A 49 -11.29 9.82 -10.68
C ASN A 49 -10.40 8.69 -10.14
N VAL A 50 -10.92 7.47 -10.10
CA VAL A 50 -10.27 6.29 -9.48
C VAL A 50 -8.99 5.82 -10.17
N ASP A 51 -8.75 6.20 -11.41
CA ASP A 51 -7.56 5.77 -12.16
C ASP A 51 -6.62 6.97 -12.41
N THR A 52 -6.70 7.99 -11.56
CA THR A 52 -5.82 9.16 -11.61
C THR A 52 -5.07 9.37 -10.30
N TRP A 53 -3.97 10.09 -10.41
CA TRP A 53 -3.15 10.50 -9.29
C TRP A 53 -3.17 12.01 -9.17
N CYS A 54 -3.24 12.53 -7.95
CA CYS A 54 -3.04 13.94 -7.68
C CYS A 54 -1.80 14.13 -6.81
N GLY A 55 -1.11 15.25 -6.98
CA GLY A 55 -0.01 15.65 -6.13
C GLY A 55 -0.49 16.47 -4.94
N ALA A 56 0.08 16.17 -3.76
CA ALA A 56 -0.02 17.04 -2.61
C ALA A 56 1.40 17.51 -2.28
N PHE A 57 1.76 18.67 -2.81
CA PHE A 57 3.06 19.28 -2.56
C PHE A 57 2.97 20.05 -1.25
N THR A 58 3.46 19.49 -0.19
CA THR A 58 3.60 20.24 1.05
C THR A 58 4.83 21.13 0.95
N THR A 59 4.60 22.39 0.86
CA THR A 59 5.26 23.62 1.37
C THR A 59 6.78 23.74 1.51
N THR A 60 7.57 22.73 1.41
CA THR A 60 8.99 22.91 1.17
C THR A 60 9.15 23.02 -0.32
N SER A 61 9.22 24.26 -0.79
CA SER A 61 9.47 24.66 -2.15
C SER A 61 10.37 23.68 -2.90
N VAL A 62 9.76 22.71 -3.53
CA VAL A 62 10.44 21.94 -4.55
C VAL A 62 10.36 22.83 -5.78
N GLU A 63 11.44 23.50 -6.08
CA GLU A 63 11.59 24.21 -7.33
C GLU A 63 11.62 23.16 -8.44
N GLY A 64 10.58 23.12 -9.24
CA GLY A 64 10.35 22.02 -10.18
C GLY A 64 9.66 20.82 -9.49
N VAL A 65 8.44 20.59 -9.89
CA VAL A 65 7.64 19.48 -9.37
C VAL A 65 8.22 18.16 -9.86
N VAL A 66 8.68 17.34 -8.92
CA VAL A 66 9.17 16.00 -9.22
C VAL A 66 8.08 15.00 -8.87
N SER A 67 7.08 14.92 -9.73
CA SER A 67 6.14 13.80 -9.66
C SER A 67 6.87 12.50 -10.02
N PRO A 68 6.60 11.39 -9.32
CA PRO A 68 7.10 10.10 -9.72
C PRO A 68 6.67 9.75 -11.16
N THR A 69 7.48 8.98 -11.84
CA THR A 69 7.15 8.47 -13.18
C THR A 69 6.76 7.00 -13.12
N VAL A 70 6.02 6.54 -14.13
CA VAL A 70 5.65 5.14 -14.28
C VAL A 70 6.85 4.35 -14.78
N GLY A 71 7.17 3.26 -14.10
CA GLY A 71 8.24 2.31 -14.43
C GLY A 71 7.70 0.97 -14.93
N LYS A 72 8.61 0.06 -15.27
CA LYS A 72 8.26 -1.30 -15.65
C LYS A 72 7.66 -2.06 -14.46
N ALA A 73 6.82 -3.06 -14.74
CA ALA A 73 6.29 -3.97 -13.73
C ALA A 73 7.42 -4.65 -12.93
N LEU A 74 7.17 -4.86 -11.66
CA LEU A 74 7.99 -5.71 -10.80
C LEU A 74 7.48 -7.15 -10.87
N THR A 75 8.32 -8.09 -10.47
CA THR A 75 7.96 -9.51 -10.38
C THR A 75 8.32 -10.05 -9.01
N TYR A 76 7.47 -10.94 -8.51
CA TYR A 76 7.69 -11.69 -7.27
C TYR A 76 7.08 -13.08 -7.44
N ASP A 77 7.82 -14.12 -7.07
CA ASP A 77 7.39 -15.50 -7.26
C ASP A 77 6.10 -15.80 -6.48
N GLY A 78 5.13 -16.36 -7.18
CA GLY A 78 3.82 -16.69 -6.62
C GLY A 78 2.86 -15.51 -6.41
N TYR A 79 3.26 -14.26 -6.65
CA TYR A 79 2.39 -13.09 -6.66
C TYR A 79 2.21 -12.56 -8.08
N SER A 80 1.03 -12.72 -8.64
CA SER A 80 0.73 -12.52 -10.06
C SER A 80 -0.11 -11.28 -10.37
N GLU A 81 -0.01 -10.22 -9.58
CA GLU A 81 -0.75 -8.99 -9.88
C GLU A 81 -0.16 -8.28 -11.09
N ALA A 82 -1.02 -7.98 -12.05
CA ALA A 82 -0.67 -7.17 -13.20
C ALA A 82 -0.43 -5.70 -12.81
N GLY A 83 0.21 -4.97 -13.68
CA GLY A 83 0.41 -3.53 -13.53
C GLY A 83 1.86 -3.11 -13.68
N SER A 84 2.02 -1.80 -13.79
CA SER A 84 3.32 -1.15 -13.84
C SER A 84 3.82 -0.81 -12.43
N SER A 85 5.03 -0.29 -12.34
CA SER A 85 5.56 0.27 -11.10
C SER A 85 5.66 1.79 -11.17
N ILE A 86 6.00 2.39 -10.06
CA ILE A 86 6.24 3.81 -9.88
C ILE A 86 7.70 3.97 -9.48
N ASN A 87 8.44 4.80 -10.21
CA ASN A 87 9.84 5.11 -9.91
C ASN A 87 9.92 6.11 -8.76
N PHE A 88 10.63 5.77 -7.71
CA PHE A 88 11.01 6.67 -6.63
C PHE A 88 12.36 7.31 -6.88
N GLY A 89 12.53 8.48 -6.31
CA GLY A 89 13.73 9.28 -6.31
C GLY A 89 13.54 10.60 -7.03
N PHE A 90 14.42 11.54 -6.71
CA PHE A 90 14.46 12.83 -7.38
C PHE A 90 15.57 12.83 -8.43
N PRO A 91 15.41 13.53 -9.55
CA PRO A 91 16.50 13.79 -10.47
C PRO A 91 17.67 14.48 -9.76
N GLN A 92 18.86 14.28 -10.30
CA GLN A 92 20.06 14.92 -9.76
C GLN A 92 19.91 16.44 -9.80
N GLY A 93 20.30 17.11 -8.69
CA GLY A 93 20.27 18.57 -8.58
C GLY A 93 18.93 19.15 -8.13
N VAL A 94 17.85 18.38 -8.11
CA VAL A 94 16.54 18.85 -7.63
C VAL A 94 16.57 18.99 -6.12
N LYS A 95 16.24 20.18 -5.63
CA LYS A 95 16.14 20.49 -4.19
C LYS A 95 14.76 20.09 -3.66
N GLY A 96 14.66 19.90 -2.35
CA GLY A 96 13.45 19.52 -1.66
C GLY A 96 13.56 18.16 -0.99
N SER A 97 12.64 17.84 -0.10
CA SER A 97 12.71 16.61 0.71
C SER A 97 11.77 15.52 0.25
N ARG A 98 10.56 15.88 -0.19
CA ARG A 98 9.53 14.93 -0.56
C ARG A 98 8.42 15.53 -1.43
N VAL A 99 7.80 14.67 -2.20
CA VAL A 99 6.55 14.90 -2.93
C VAL A 99 5.57 13.79 -2.57
N SER A 100 4.33 14.12 -2.24
CA SER A 100 3.29 13.14 -1.97
C SER A 100 2.30 13.09 -3.14
N VAL A 101 1.92 11.90 -3.55
CA VAL A 101 0.90 11.66 -4.56
C VAL A 101 -0.15 10.69 -4.02
N TYR A 102 -1.38 10.84 -4.46
CA TYR A 102 -2.53 10.10 -3.95
C TYR A 102 -3.38 9.55 -5.09
N SER A 103 -3.89 8.33 -4.93
CA SER A 103 -4.89 7.74 -5.82
C SER A 103 -6.05 7.20 -5.01
N LEU A 104 -7.27 7.37 -5.54
CA LEU A 104 -8.48 6.81 -4.93
C LEU A 104 -8.50 5.28 -5.04
N VAL A 105 -8.96 4.63 -3.99
CA VAL A 105 -9.31 3.20 -4.08
C VAL A 105 -10.62 3.06 -4.86
N GLU A 106 -11.65 3.80 -4.48
CA GLU A 106 -12.95 3.79 -5.16
C GLU A 106 -13.62 5.17 -5.03
N SER A 107 -14.28 5.63 -6.08
CA SER A 107 -14.93 6.95 -6.08
C SER A 107 -16.03 7.03 -5.02
N GLY A 108 -16.01 8.09 -4.22
CA GLY A 108 -17.02 8.37 -3.21
C GLY A 108 -17.03 7.41 -2.02
N LYS A 109 -16.17 6.40 -2.00
CA LYS A 109 -16.10 5.40 -0.92
C LYS A 109 -15.18 5.84 0.22
N VAL A 110 -15.62 5.49 1.42
CA VAL A 110 -14.86 5.61 2.67
C VAL A 110 -14.90 4.26 3.39
N TYR A 111 -13.73 3.69 3.61
CA TYR A 111 -13.58 2.41 4.28
C TYR A 111 -13.21 2.65 5.74
N SER A 112 -14.14 2.39 6.67
CA SER A 112 -13.99 2.74 8.10
C SER A 112 -14.34 1.62 9.07
N LYS A 113 -14.64 0.41 8.58
CA LYS A 113 -15.02 -0.75 9.40
C LYS A 113 -14.42 -2.02 8.80
N GLY A 114 -14.11 -2.99 9.67
CA GLY A 114 -13.53 -4.27 9.25
C GLY A 114 -12.04 -4.16 8.95
N THR A 115 -11.56 -5.03 8.08
CA THR A 115 -10.15 -5.18 7.75
C THR A 115 -9.90 -4.91 6.28
N TYR A 116 -8.78 -4.28 5.97
CA TYR A 116 -8.34 -3.97 4.60
C TYR A 116 -6.87 -4.28 4.44
N TYR A 117 -6.49 -4.73 3.25
CA TYR A 117 -5.13 -5.07 2.87
C TYR A 117 -4.72 -4.27 1.65
N ILE A 118 -3.50 -3.75 1.68
CA ILE A 118 -2.82 -3.15 0.53
C ILE A 118 -1.59 -3.98 0.28
N ALA A 119 -1.62 -4.83 -0.75
CA ALA A 119 -0.46 -5.56 -1.22
C ALA A 119 0.23 -4.78 -2.34
N CYS A 120 1.54 -4.81 -2.36
CA CYS A 120 2.36 -4.23 -3.43
C CYS A 120 3.76 -4.85 -3.45
N LEU A 121 4.43 -4.71 -4.59
CA LEU A 121 5.83 -5.05 -4.74
C LEU A 121 6.68 -3.78 -4.57
N ALA A 122 7.79 -3.88 -3.85
CA ALA A 122 8.73 -2.79 -3.66
C ALA A 122 10.17 -3.26 -3.86
N ASN A 123 10.96 -2.47 -4.58
CA ASN A 123 12.39 -2.69 -4.78
C ASN A 123 13.14 -1.39 -4.56
N PHE A 124 14.07 -1.36 -3.63
CA PHE A 124 14.87 -0.18 -3.31
C PHE A 124 16.34 -0.43 -3.63
N SER A 125 16.95 0.48 -4.38
CA SER A 125 18.39 0.54 -4.62
C SER A 125 19.10 1.64 -3.82
N LYS A 126 18.34 2.55 -3.21
CA LYS A 126 18.86 3.59 -2.30
C LYS A 126 17.76 4.07 -1.36
N VAL A 127 18.07 4.11 -0.06
CA VAL A 127 17.28 4.78 0.98
C VAL A 127 18.23 5.43 1.99
N GLY A 128 17.70 6.40 2.75
CA GLY A 128 18.46 7.06 3.83
C GLY A 128 18.59 6.18 5.07
N THR A 129 19.42 6.63 6.02
CA THR A 129 19.60 5.96 7.33
C THR A 129 18.44 6.22 8.28
N ASN A 130 17.74 7.34 8.11
CA ASN A 130 16.57 7.66 8.93
C ASN A 130 15.32 6.95 8.38
N LEU A 131 14.48 6.49 9.29
CA LEU A 131 13.20 5.87 8.95
C LEU A 131 12.31 6.87 8.21
N ALA A 132 11.90 6.53 7.00
CA ALA A 132 11.13 7.41 6.13
C ALA A 132 9.98 6.66 5.45
N ASP A 133 8.76 7.19 5.56
CA ASP A 133 7.58 6.59 4.96
C ASP A 133 7.56 6.77 3.44
N PHE A 134 7.01 5.78 2.74
CA PHE A 134 6.87 5.79 1.29
C PHE A 134 5.49 5.36 0.81
N LEU A 135 4.74 4.58 1.60
CA LEU A 135 3.40 4.10 1.31
C LEU A 135 2.50 4.39 2.51
N ALA A 136 1.27 4.78 2.25
CA ALA A 136 0.26 4.93 3.29
C ALA A 136 -1.15 4.61 2.80
N ALA A 137 -1.96 3.99 3.67
CA ALA A 137 -3.41 4.07 3.61
C ALA A 137 -3.84 5.45 4.13
N SER A 138 -4.59 6.22 3.36
CA SER A 138 -4.90 7.60 3.70
C SER A 138 -6.41 7.88 3.77
N ALA A 139 -6.80 8.66 4.78
CA ALA A 139 -8.15 9.17 4.93
C ALA A 139 -8.37 10.50 4.18
N SER A 140 -7.32 11.07 3.61
CA SER A 140 -7.33 12.35 2.92
C SER A 140 -6.58 12.29 1.61
N TYR A 141 -6.89 13.18 0.68
CA TYR A 141 -6.17 13.37 -0.59
C TYR A 141 -5.02 14.38 -0.48
N VAL A 142 -4.89 15.10 0.64
CA VAL A 142 -4.04 16.31 0.74
C VAL A 142 -3.05 16.25 1.91
N GLY A 143 -2.56 15.08 2.28
CA GLY A 143 -1.65 14.93 3.43
C GLY A 143 -2.38 14.92 4.76
N GLY A 144 -1.74 14.46 5.80
CA GLY A 144 -2.34 14.22 7.11
C GLY A 144 -3.42 13.13 7.09
N GLY A 145 -3.72 12.51 8.18
CA GLY A 145 -4.79 11.53 8.25
C GLY A 145 -4.45 10.14 7.69
N ASN A 146 -3.18 9.76 7.67
CA ASN A 146 -2.78 8.40 7.34
C ASN A 146 -3.35 7.41 8.35
N ARG A 147 -3.83 6.26 7.85
CA ARG A 147 -4.44 5.17 8.64
C ARG A 147 -3.56 3.93 8.67
N GLY A 148 -2.34 4.03 8.28
CA GLY A 148 -1.28 3.04 8.25
C GLY A 148 -0.21 3.55 7.32
N GLN A 149 1.04 3.52 7.77
CA GLN A 149 2.19 3.97 6.99
C GLN A 149 3.25 2.89 6.96
N VAL A 150 3.84 2.66 5.80
CA VAL A 150 5.00 1.79 5.64
C VAL A 150 6.24 2.66 5.46
N TYR A 151 7.26 2.33 6.20
CA TYR A 151 8.53 3.04 6.25
C TYR A 151 9.65 2.12 5.79
N VAL A 152 10.75 2.74 5.36
CA VAL A 152 12.00 2.05 5.06
C VAL A 152 13.19 2.90 5.50
N ARG A 153 14.27 2.24 5.91
CA ARG A 153 15.59 2.85 6.15
C ARG A 153 16.71 1.90 5.75
N ARG A 154 17.89 2.43 5.58
CA ARG A 154 19.09 1.64 5.41
C ARG A 154 19.48 0.98 6.74
N GLU A 155 19.90 -0.28 6.65
CA GLU A 155 20.47 -1.05 7.73
C GLU A 155 21.83 -1.60 7.28
N GLY A 156 22.92 -1.03 7.82
CA GLY A 156 24.26 -1.37 7.32
C GLY A 156 24.52 -0.91 5.89
N ASN A 157 25.29 -1.69 5.13
CA ASN A 157 25.72 -1.32 3.77
C ASN A 157 24.82 -1.90 2.67
N ASP A 158 24.27 -3.08 2.88
CA ASP A 158 23.61 -3.91 1.87
C ASP A 158 22.18 -4.33 2.26
N LYS A 159 21.67 -3.85 3.38
CA LYS A 159 20.34 -4.19 3.89
C LYS A 159 19.47 -2.97 4.08
N ILE A 160 18.17 -3.22 4.03
CA ILE A 160 17.13 -2.28 4.40
C ILE A 160 16.28 -2.84 5.52
N LYS A 161 15.62 -2.00 6.26
CA LYS A 161 14.68 -2.37 7.31
C LYS A 161 13.34 -1.69 7.07
N PHE A 162 12.28 -2.48 7.07
CA PHE A 162 10.91 -1.97 6.96
C PHE A 162 10.33 -1.71 8.34
N ALA A 163 9.35 -0.80 8.38
CA ALA A 163 8.57 -0.53 9.57
C ALA A 163 7.12 -0.20 9.20
N VAL A 164 6.22 -0.35 10.16
CA VAL A 164 4.85 0.12 10.04
C VAL A 164 4.52 1.10 11.15
N GLY A 165 3.62 2.04 10.88
CA GLY A 165 3.18 3.00 11.89
C GLY A 165 1.72 3.39 11.75
N LEU A 166 1.16 3.78 12.88
CA LEU A 166 -0.18 4.34 13.01
C LEU A 166 -0.11 5.61 13.85
N LEU A 167 -0.27 6.75 13.20
CA LEU A 167 -0.09 8.07 13.79
C LEU A 167 1.31 8.27 14.38
N LYS A 168 1.46 8.29 15.70
CA LYS A 168 2.74 8.47 16.41
C LYS A 168 3.46 7.15 16.68
N GLU A 169 2.71 6.06 16.77
CA GLU A 169 3.24 4.75 17.10
C GLU A 169 3.90 4.12 15.88
N ARG A 170 5.07 3.50 16.06
CA ARG A 170 5.83 2.83 15.00
C ARG A 170 6.58 1.64 15.57
N ALA A 171 6.73 0.61 14.73
CA ALA A 171 7.57 -0.54 15.01
C ALA A 171 8.33 -0.97 13.76
N GLU A 172 9.56 -1.41 13.92
CA GLU A 172 10.40 -1.93 12.84
C GLU A 172 10.32 -3.45 12.78
N ALA A 173 10.51 -3.99 11.56
CA ALA A 173 10.64 -5.43 11.37
C ALA A 173 11.81 -5.98 12.20
N PRO A 174 11.69 -7.20 12.75
CA PRO A 174 12.80 -7.83 13.48
C PRO A 174 13.98 -8.13 12.57
N MET A 175 13.72 -8.39 11.29
CA MET A 175 14.72 -8.75 10.29
C MET A 175 15.10 -7.55 9.40
N ALA A 176 16.25 -7.65 8.76
CA ALA A 176 16.70 -6.78 7.68
C ALA A 176 16.62 -7.52 6.35
N TYR A 177 16.35 -6.80 5.27
CA TYR A 177 16.06 -7.31 3.93
C TYR A 177 17.11 -6.83 2.93
N ASP A 178 17.22 -7.47 1.77
CA ASP A 178 18.25 -7.14 0.79
C ASP A 178 17.90 -5.89 -0.02
N TYR A 179 18.90 -5.06 -0.34
CA TYR A 179 18.81 -4.07 -1.40
C TYR A 179 18.67 -4.73 -2.78
N ASN A 180 18.11 -3.99 -3.75
CA ASN A 180 17.98 -4.41 -5.14
C ASN A 180 17.21 -5.73 -5.32
N LYS A 181 16.49 -6.15 -4.32
CA LYS A 181 15.58 -7.29 -4.34
C LYS A 181 14.14 -6.80 -4.31
N THR A 182 13.28 -7.45 -5.07
CA THR A 182 11.84 -7.18 -5.00
C THR A 182 11.26 -7.88 -3.78
N HIS A 183 10.56 -7.12 -2.94
CA HIS A 183 9.87 -7.58 -1.74
C HIS A 183 8.36 -7.44 -1.94
N LEU A 184 7.60 -8.44 -1.52
CA LEU A 184 6.16 -8.34 -1.37
C LEU A 184 5.85 -7.74 0.00
N LEU A 185 5.14 -6.62 0.00
CA LEU A 185 4.67 -5.94 1.19
C LEU A 185 3.15 -6.01 1.26
N VAL A 186 2.61 -6.42 2.40
CA VAL A 186 1.16 -6.37 2.64
C VAL A 186 0.90 -5.54 3.90
N LEU A 187 0.35 -4.35 3.70
CA LEU A 187 -0.12 -3.48 4.78
C LEU A 187 -1.56 -3.87 5.12
N LYS A 188 -1.81 -4.26 6.35
CA LYS A 188 -3.15 -4.52 6.90
C LYS A 188 -3.59 -3.36 7.78
N VAL A 189 -4.84 -2.92 7.62
CA VAL A 189 -5.51 -1.94 8.49
C VAL A 189 -6.74 -2.61 9.09
N ASP A 190 -6.73 -2.82 10.39
CA ASP A 190 -7.81 -3.48 11.14
C ASP A 190 -8.53 -2.47 12.03
N TYR A 191 -9.69 -2.00 11.57
CA TYR A 191 -10.53 -1.03 12.28
C TYR A 191 -11.15 -1.62 13.56
N THR A 192 -11.36 -2.93 13.60
CA THR A 192 -11.98 -3.60 14.76
C THR A 192 -11.00 -3.66 15.92
N LYS A 193 -9.72 -3.95 15.61
CA LYS A 193 -8.65 -4.04 16.62
C LYS A 193 -7.95 -2.71 16.85
N ASN A 194 -8.20 -1.69 16.00
CA ASN A 194 -7.48 -0.42 16.00
C ASN A 194 -5.96 -0.63 15.79
N GLU A 195 -5.62 -1.49 14.82
CA GLU A 195 -4.27 -1.96 14.54
C GLU A 195 -3.89 -1.79 13.07
N VAL A 196 -2.59 -1.64 12.84
CA VAL A 196 -1.98 -1.82 11.53
C VAL A 196 -0.89 -2.88 11.62
N SER A 197 -0.78 -3.68 10.58
CA SER A 197 0.23 -4.73 10.51
C SER A 197 0.96 -4.67 9.18
N LEU A 198 2.21 -5.13 9.17
CA LEU A 198 2.99 -5.28 7.95
C LEU A 198 3.50 -6.73 7.86
N PHE A 199 3.33 -7.30 6.69
CA PHE A 199 3.92 -8.56 6.28
C PHE A 199 4.95 -8.25 5.20
N VAL A 200 6.14 -8.79 5.32
CA VAL A 200 7.25 -8.60 4.37
C VAL A 200 7.70 -9.97 3.88
N ASP A 201 7.62 -10.19 2.57
CA ASP A 201 7.89 -11.48 1.93
C ASP A 201 7.15 -12.64 2.61
N PRO A 202 5.83 -12.51 2.85
CA PRO A 202 5.07 -13.53 3.58
C PRO A 202 4.97 -14.83 2.79
N GLU A 203 4.76 -15.92 3.49
CA GLU A 203 4.36 -17.19 2.88
C GLU A 203 2.99 -17.03 2.20
N LEU A 204 2.92 -17.40 0.91
CA LEU A 204 1.74 -17.20 0.06
C LEU A 204 0.74 -18.36 0.17
N GLY A 205 0.17 -18.56 1.35
CA GLY A 205 -0.89 -19.53 1.64
C GLY A 205 -2.29 -18.92 1.63
N GLN A 206 -3.32 -19.76 1.65
CA GLN A 206 -4.73 -19.32 1.75
C GLN A 206 -5.03 -18.61 3.08
N SER A 207 -4.36 -19.01 4.16
CA SER A 207 -4.52 -18.42 5.48
C SER A 207 -3.54 -17.30 5.70
N GLU A 208 -3.98 -16.24 6.37
CA GLU A 208 -3.11 -15.14 6.78
C GLU A 208 -2.03 -15.66 7.76
N PRO A 209 -0.74 -15.48 7.44
CA PRO A 209 0.33 -15.84 8.34
C PRO A 209 0.43 -14.85 9.52
N LYS A 210 1.33 -15.11 10.45
CA LYS A 210 1.67 -14.12 11.48
C LYS A 210 2.34 -12.90 10.83
N ALA A 211 1.86 -11.71 11.15
CA ALA A 211 2.49 -10.48 10.69
C ALA A 211 3.90 -10.31 11.28
N ASP A 212 4.82 -9.76 10.50
CA ASP A 212 6.16 -9.42 10.97
C ASP A 212 6.13 -8.29 12.00
N ILE A 213 5.21 -7.35 11.81
CA ILE A 213 5.07 -6.18 12.67
C ILE A 213 3.59 -5.88 12.90
N VAL A 214 3.24 -5.55 14.14
CA VAL A 214 1.90 -5.07 14.52
C VAL A 214 2.07 -3.81 15.36
N VAL A 215 1.27 -2.80 15.05
CA VAL A 215 1.18 -1.56 15.84
C VAL A 215 -0.28 -1.32 16.21
N THR A 216 -0.55 -1.31 17.51
CA THR A 216 -1.86 -0.93 18.06
C THR A 216 -1.88 0.58 18.27
N GLY A 217 -2.89 1.24 17.75
CA GLY A 217 -3.05 2.67 17.91
C GLY A 217 -3.67 3.07 19.24
N GLU A 218 -3.45 4.30 19.67
CA GLU A 218 -4.22 4.90 20.76
C GLU A 218 -5.73 4.88 20.43
N LYS A 219 -6.59 4.96 21.44
CA LYS A 219 -8.05 4.96 21.27
C LYS A 219 -8.48 5.98 20.21
N GLY A 220 -9.14 5.49 19.16
CA GLY A 220 -9.63 6.31 18.05
C GLY A 220 -8.58 6.68 17.00
N ALA A 221 -7.43 6.06 16.98
CA ALA A 221 -6.42 6.26 15.93
C ALA A 221 -6.98 5.96 14.52
N LEU A 222 -7.86 4.96 14.42
CA LEU A 222 -8.55 4.58 13.18
C LEU A 222 -10.00 5.11 13.08
N LYS A 223 -10.36 6.21 13.78
CA LYS A 223 -11.73 6.76 13.75
C LYS A 223 -12.16 7.29 12.35
N ALA A 224 -11.23 7.76 11.53
CA ALA A 224 -11.52 8.19 10.17
C ALA A 224 -11.22 7.06 9.18
N GLY A 225 -12.10 6.86 8.22
CA GLY A 225 -11.94 5.84 7.21
C GLY A 225 -10.87 6.20 6.17
N LEU A 226 -10.33 5.18 5.51
CA LEU A 226 -9.40 5.37 4.39
C LEU A 226 -10.17 5.58 3.08
N LYS A 227 -9.59 6.34 2.18
CA LYS A 227 -10.15 6.68 0.87
C LYS A 227 -9.15 6.45 -0.27
N SER A 228 -7.87 6.58 0.03
CA SER A 228 -6.81 6.60 -0.98
C SER A 228 -5.57 5.84 -0.52
N VAL A 229 -4.79 5.44 -1.50
CA VAL A 229 -3.39 5.04 -1.32
C VAL A 229 -2.52 6.27 -1.58
N ALA A 230 -1.60 6.55 -0.69
CA ALA A 230 -0.66 7.64 -0.79
C ALA A 230 0.76 7.11 -0.94
N LEU A 231 1.53 7.75 -1.79
CA LEU A 231 2.95 7.48 -1.96
C LEU A 231 3.76 8.74 -1.67
N ARG A 232 4.92 8.58 -1.05
CA ARG A 232 5.87 9.67 -0.80
C ARG A 232 7.16 9.44 -1.55
N ASN A 233 7.33 10.18 -2.64
CA ASN A 233 8.60 10.26 -3.34
C ASN A 233 9.57 11.14 -2.54
N ARG A 234 10.75 10.62 -2.23
CA ARG A 234 11.74 11.31 -1.40
C ARG A 234 13.05 11.50 -2.12
N ASN A 235 13.70 12.61 -1.89
CA ASN A 235 15.00 12.94 -2.50
C ASN A 235 16.09 11.89 -2.20
N GLY A 236 16.03 11.22 -1.07
CA GLY A 236 17.01 10.18 -0.69
C GLY A 236 16.73 8.79 -1.24
N PHE A 237 15.61 8.60 -1.94
CA PHE A 237 15.21 7.28 -2.44
C PHE A 237 15.65 7.03 -3.88
N LYS A 238 15.90 5.76 -4.20
CA LYS A 238 15.86 5.19 -5.54
C LYS A 238 15.23 3.80 -5.45
N GLY A 239 14.31 3.51 -6.34
CA GLY A 239 13.62 2.22 -6.37
C GLY A 239 12.28 2.30 -7.07
N ASN A 240 11.52 1.24 -6.92
CA ASN A 240 10.21 1.08 -7.55
C ASN A 240 9.20 0.53 -6.54
N ILE A 241 7.93 0.91 -6.71
CA ILE A 241 6.79 0.30 -6.03
C ILE A 241 5.66 0.11 -7.03
N GLY A 242 5.01 -1.03 -7.01
CA GLY A 242 3.95 -1.30 -7.98
C GLY A 242 3.16 -2.56 -7.70
N ASN A 243 2.45 -3.03 -8.74
CA ASN A 243 1.63 -4.25 -8.66
C ASN A 243 0.67 -4.22 -7.47
N PHE A 244 -0.04 -3.10 -7.32
CA PHE A 244 -0.92 -2.85 -6.18
C PHE A 244 -2.18 -3.69 -6.23
N ARG A 245 -2.57 -4.22 -5.07
CA ARG A 245 -3.87 -4.83 -4.85
C ARG A 245 -4.45 -4.37 -3.52
N PHE A 246 -5.69 -3.90 -3.55
CA PHE A 246 -6.46 -3.49 -2.39
C PHE A 246 -7.61 -4.48 -2.21
N ALA A 247 -7.71 -5.13 -1.05
CA ALA A 247 -8.67 -6.19 -0.78
C ALA A 247 -9.20 -6.15 0.65
N LYS A 248 -10.27 -6.92 0.91
CA LYS A 248 -10.86 -7.06 2.25
C LYS A 248 -10.40 -8.29 3.00
N ASP A 249 -9.78 -9.23 2.32
CA ASP A 249 -9.29 -10.47 2.90
C ASP A 249 -7.88 -10.79 2.41
N TRP A 250 -7.21 -11.66 3.13
CA TRP A 250 -5.82 -12.04 2.88
C TRP A 250 -5.63 -12.70 1.51
N ALA A 251 -6.44 -13.74 1.24
CA ALA A 251 -6.30 -14.51 0.00
C ALA A 251 -6.45 -13.62 -1.24
N SER A 252 -7.46 -12.74 -1.23
CA SER A 252 -7.67 -11.75 -2.28
C SER A 252 -6.50 -10.78 -2.40
N ALA A 253 -5.89 -10.35 -1.29
CA ALA A 253 -4.77 -9.42 -1.30
C ALA A 253 -3.53 -10.00 -1.96
N ILE A 254 -3.28 -11.30 -1.79
CA ILE A 254 -2.10 -11.98 -2.36
C ILE A 254 -2.39 -12.71 -3.68
N GLY A 255 -3.62 -12.66 -4.19
CA GLY A 255 -4.01 -13.26 -5.47
C GLY A 255 -4.24 -14.77 -5.45
N LYS A 256 -4.78 -15.30 -4.35
CA LYS A 256 -5.09 -16.73 -4.14
C LYS A 256 -6.58 -16.98 -4.06
#